data_944bfd77bbf41ca082c2f34253eec503
#
_entry.id   944bfd77bbf41ca082c2f34253eec503
#
_cell.length_a   1.000
_cell.length_b   1.000
_cell.length_c   1.000
_cell.angle_alpha   90.00
_cell.angle_beta   90.00
_cell.angle_gamma   90.00
#
_symmetry.space_group_name_H-M   'P 1'
#
loop_
_entity.id
_entity.type
_entity.pdbx_description
1 polymer ?
#
loop_
_entity_poly.entity_id
_entity_poly.type
_entity_poly.pdbx_seq_one_letter_code
_entity_poly.pdbx_strand_id
1 'polypeptide(L)'
;MKNLLYKEFTLSASSLSFFFIAFALMTMLPGYPILMGAFFVSFGIFQTFQACRESNDITYCALLPVSKSDIVKGKFIFAVFIEACGFILMTVLTLVRMSVLSEAVVYVNNALLSANFVFLGFALVVFGCFNAVFIRGFFKTAYY
;
A
#
# COMPACT_ATOMS: atom_id res chain seq x y z
N MET A 1 19.07 2.81 11.81
CA MET A 1 18.04 2.07 11.08
C MET A 1 16.96 1.49 11.99
N LYS A 2 17.24 0.57 12.94
CA LYS A 2 16.19 -0.04 13.80
C LYS A 2 15.29 0.98 14.50
N ASN A 3 15.86 1.96 15.19
CA ASN A 3 15.08 2.98 15.89
C ASN A 3 14.26 3.87 14.95
N LEU A 4 14.75 4.11 13.75
CA LEU A 4 14.04 4.87 12.73
C LEU A 4 12.83 4.08 12.21
N LEU A 5 13.00 2.79 11.90
CA LEU A 5 11.89 1.93 11.51
C LEU A 5 10.86 1.80 12.65
N TYR A 6 11.31 1.60 13.88
CA TYR A 6 10.41 1.57 15.04
C TYR A 6 9.58 2.86 15.16
N LYS A 7 10.22 4.01 14.95
CA LYS A 7 9.53 5.31 14.91
C LYS A 7 8.48 5.34 13.78
N GLU A 8 8.81 4.88 12.56
CA GLU A 8 7.85 4.88 11.45
C GLU A 8 6.62 4.02 11.76
N PHE A 9 6.81 2.84 12.35
CA PHE A 9 5.70 1.94 12.69
C PHE A 9 4.88 2.41 13.91
N THR A 10 5.47 3.16 14.83
CA THR A 10 4.82 3.52 16.11
C THR A 10 4.26 4.93 16.11
N LEU A 11 4.96 5.88 15.48
CA LEU A 11 4.61 7.30 15.53
C LEU A 11 4.11 7.83 14.18
N SER A 12 4.73 7.41 13.06
CA SER A 12 4.39 7.93 11.75
C SER A 12 3.26 7.13 11.08
N ALA A 13 3.14 5.83 11.40
CA ALA A 13 2.09 4.99 10.87
C ALA A 13 0.72 5.49 11.36
N SER A 14 -0.07 6.00 10.43
CA SER A 14 -1.47 6.28 10.69
C SER A 14 -2.24 4.96 10.87
N SER A 15 -3.14 4.91 11.85
CA SER A 15 -4.09 3.80 11.99
C SER A 15 -4.87 3.54 10.69
N LEU A 16 -5.04 4.57 9.87
CA LEU A 16 -5.65 4.49 8.55
C LEU A 16 -4.87 3.57 7.59
N SER A 17 -3.52 3.55 7.63
CA SER A 17 -2.74 2.68 6.74
C SER A 17 -3.04 1.21 6.98
N PHE A 18 -3.15 0.80 8.23
CA PHE A 18 -3.53 -0.56 8.58
C PHE A 18 -4.99 -0.85 8.26
N PHE A 19 -5.88 0.12 8.47
CA PHE A 19 -7.29 0.01 8.11
C PHE A 19 -7.46 -0.18 6.59
N PHE A 20 -6.69 0.53 5.77
CA PHE A 20 -6.76 0.41 4.32
C PHE A 20 -6.25 -0.94 3.78
N ILE A 21 -5.42 -1.68 4.53
CA ILE A 21 -5.09 -3.08 4.18
C ILE A 21 -6.37 -3.93 4.17
N ALA A 22 -7.31 -3.69 5.11
CA ALA A 22 -8.57 -4.41 5.14
C ALA A 22 -9.42 -4.20 3.87
N PHE A 23 -9.24 -3.09 3.15
CA PHE A 23 -9.91 -2.88 1.85
C PHE A 23 -9.40 -3.83 0.75
N ALA A 24 -8.29 -4.53 0.93
CA ALA A 24 -7.94 -5.65 0.07
C ALA A 24 -9.05 -6.73 0.04
N LEU A 25 -9.89 -6.83 1.09
CA LEU A 25 -11.08 -7.69 1.12
C LEU A 25 -12.11 -7.30 0.04
N MET A 26 -12.07 -6.08 -0.49
CA MET A 26 -12.94 -5.67 -1.60
C MET A 26 -12.72 -6.51 -2.87
N THR A 27 -11.60 -7.20 -2.99
CA THR A 27 -11.38 -8.17 -4.07
C THR A 27 -12.39 -9.31 -4.05
N MET A 28 -13.06 -9.53 -2.92
CA MET A 28 -14.12 -10.55 -2.76
C MET A 28 -15.51 -10.04 -3.09
N LEU A 29 -15.71 -8.71 -3.22
CA LEU A 29 -17.02 -8.15 -3.48
C LEU A 29 -17.41 -8.27 -4.96
N PRO A 30 -18.55 -8.91 -5.28
CA PRO A 30 -19.09 -8.90 -6.62
C PRO A 30 -19.54 -7.47 -7.00
N GLY A 31 -19.23 -7.04 -8.22
CA GLY A 31 -19.61 -5.71 -8.71
C GLY A 31 -18.55 -4.63 -8.54
N TYR A 32 -17.45 -4.90 -7.83
CA TYR A 32 -16.33 -3.97 -7.74
C TYR A 32 -15.15 -4.41 -8.63
N PRO A 33 -14.47 -3.47 -9.31
CA PRO A 33 -13.26 -3.78 -10.04
C PRO A 33 -12.21 -4.37 -9.10
N ILE A 34 -11.62 -5.49 -9.48
CA ILE A 34 -10.71 -6.24 -8.61
C ILE A 34 -9.46 -5.44 -8.19
N LEU A 35 -8.99 -4.51 -9.04
CA LEU A 35 -7.84 -3.64 -8.74
C LEU A 35 -8.10 -2.59 -7.66
N MET A 36 -9.36 -2.40 -7.24
CA MET A 36 -9.69 -1.45 -6.17
C MET A 36 -8.98 -1.78 -4.85
N GLY A 37 -8.71 -3.06 -4.56
CA GLY A 37 -7.92 -3.46 -3.40
C GLY A 37 -6.52 -2.86 -3.41
N ALA A 38 -5.81 -2.97 -4.53
CA ALA A 38 -4.47 -2.38 -4.68
C ALA A 38 -4.50 -0.85 -4.61
N PHE A 39 -5.51 -0.22 -5.22
CA PHE A 39 -5.71 1.23 -5.13
C PHE A 39 -5.88 1.69 -3.68
N PHE A 40 -6.74 1.05 -2.90
CA PHE A 40 -6.98 1.44 -1.51
C PHE A 40 -5.75 1.22 -0.61
N VAL A 41 -4.97 0.16 -0.82
CA VAL A 41 -3.71 -0.05 -0.10
C VAL A 41 -2.75 1.11 -0.39
N SER A 42 -2.56 1.50 -1.66
CA SER A 42 -1.75 2.65 -2.04
C SER A 42 -2.29 3.96 -1.46
N PHE A 43 -3.62 4.13 -1.43
CA PHE A 43 -4.27 5.29 -0.85
C PHE A 43 -4.05 5.39 0.67
N GLY A 44 -4.01 4.27 1.38
CA GLY A 44 -3.65 4.23 2.81
C GLY A 44 -2.23 4.74 3.06
N ILE A 45 -1.28 4.37 2.21
CA ILE A 45 0.10 4.89 2.26
C ILE A 45 0.09 6.40 1.98
N PHE A 46 -0.62 6.84 0.94
CA PHE A 46 -0.76 8.27 0.63
C PHE A 46 -1.25 9.07 1.84
N GLN A 47 -2.27 8.61 2.54
CA GLN A 47 -2.80 9.26 3.75
C GLN A 47 -1.77 9.33 4.87
N THR A 48 -0.95 8.29 5.07
CA THR A 48 0.15 8.33 6.04
C THR A 48 1.17 9.41 5.70
N PHE A 49 1.55 9.52 4.43
CA PHE A 49 2.49 10.55 4.00
C PHE A 49 1.91 11.97 4.14
N GLN A 50 0.61 12.15 3.92
CA GLN A 50 -0.06 13.42 4.17
C GLN A 50 -0.06 13.77 5.66
N ALA A 51 -0.39 12.83 6.53
CA ALA A 51 -0.32 13.03 7.99
C ALA A 51 1.11 13.37 8.46
N CYS A 52 2.13 12.70 7.90
CA CYS A 52 3.54 13.04 8.16
C CYS A 52 3.90 14.46 7.72
N ARG A 53 3.33 14.95 6.63
CA ARG A 53 3.53 16.32 6.14
C ARG A 53 2.85 17.33 7.07
N GLU A 54 1.61 17.08 7.45
CA GLU A 54 0.84 17.94 8.36
C GLU A 54 1.49 18.06 9.74
N SER A 55 2.07 16.96 10.25
CA SER A 55 2.79 16.93 11.54
C SER A 55 4.22 17.47 11.47
N ASN A 56 4.70 17.92 10.30
CA ASN A 56 6.09 18.34 10.06
C ASN A 56 7.14 17.26 10.45
N ASP A 57 6.76 15.98 10.39
CA ASP A 57 7.61 14.85 10.79
C ASP A 57 8.97 14.84 10.07
N ILE A 58 9.00 15.21 8.79
CA ILE A 58 10.24 15.27 8.00
C ILE A 58 11.17 16.35 8.52
N THR A 59 10.64 17.51 8.92
CA THR A 59 11.41 18.62 9.49
C THR A 59 12.02 18.20 10.83
N TYR A 60 11.24 17.57 11.69
CA TYR A 60 11.74 17.03 12.96
C TYR A 60 12.81 15.96 12.75
N CYS A 61 12.61 15.05 11.80
CA CYS A 61 13.61 14.04 11.46
C CYS A 61 14.92 14.64 10.94
N ALA A 62 14.85 15.76 10.19
CA ALA A 62 16.03 16.45 9.67
C ALA A 62 16.87 17.12 10.78
N LEU A 63 16.28 17.40 11.95
CA LEU A 63 16.98 17.94 13.12
C LEU A 63 17.66 16.85 13.95
N LEU A 64 17.34 15.58 13.71
CA LEU A 64 17.99 14.47 14.41
C LEU A 64 19.38 14.18 13.78
N PRO A 65 20.34 13.63 14.56
CA PRO A 65 21.66 13.25 14.06
C PRO A 65 21.61 11.97 13.23
N VAL A 66 20.77 11.96 12.19
CA VAL A 66 20.60 10.85 11.23
C VAL A 66 20.76 11.33 9.79
N SER A 67 21.22 10.47 8.91
CA SER A 67 21.39 10.85 7.52
C SER A 67 20.02 11.02 6.82
N LYS A 68 19.92 12.01 5.92
CA LYS A 68 18.72 12.20 5.09
C LYS A 68 18.36 10.93 4.30
N SER A 69 19.37 10.21 3.85
CA SER A 69 19.22 8.94 3.14
C SER A 69 18.55 7.87 4.01
N ASP A 70 18.87 7.82 5.31
CA ASP A 70 18.27 6.85 6.22
C ASP A 70 16.80 7.18 6.52
N ILE A 71 16.45 8.46 6.59
CA ILE A 71 15.05 8.91 6.74
C ILE A 71 14.22 8.45 5.53
N VAL A 72 14.71 8.71 4.32
CA VAL A 72 14.04 8.29 3.08
C VAL A 72 13.88 6.77 3.01
N LYS A 73 14.97 6.03 3.31
CA LYS A 73 14.95 4.56 3.34
C LYS A 73 13.94 4.02 4.36
N GLY A 74 13.87 4.61 5.55
CA GLY A 74 12.92 4.21 6.58
C GLY A 74 11.46 4.31 6.11
N LYS A 75 11.10 5.45 5.53
CA LYS A 75 9.74 5.67 4.98
C LYS A 75 9.45 4.77 3.78
N PHE A 76 10.43 4.56 2.91
CA PHE A 76 10.27 3.67 1.76
C PHE A 76 10.06 2.21 2.20
N ILE A 77 10.85 1.71 3.16
CA ILE A 77 10.70 0.37 3.73
C ILE A 77 9.32 0.20 4.38
N PHE A 78 8.85 1.23 5.09
CA PHE A 78 7.50 1.22 5.67
C PHE A 78 6.42 1.08 4.56
N ALA A 79 6.50 1.89 3.49
CA ALA A 79 5.55 1.83 2.39
C ALA A 79 5.54 0.44 1.72
N VAL A 80 6.71 -0.09 1.38
CA VAL A 80 6.85 -1.43 0.78
C VAL A 80 6.32 -2.52 1.72
N PHE A 81 6.49 -2.38 3.03
CA PHE A 81 5.94 -3.33 4.01
C PHE A 81 4.40 -3.35 3.98
N ILE A 82 3.75 -2.19 3.96
CA ILE A 82 2.28 -2.10 3.86
C ILE A 82 1.78 -2.68 2.53
N GLU A 83 2.45 -2.38 1.42
CA GLU A 83 2.12 -2.95 0.11
C GLU A 83 2.27 -4.48 0.10
N ALA A 84 3.34 -5.00 0.69
CA ALA A 84 3.57 -6.44 0.82
C ALA A 84 2.47 -7.12 1.65
N CYS A 85 2.06 -6.53 2.77
CA CYS A 85 0.94 -7.04 3.57
C CYS A 85 -0.37 -7.07 2.75
N GLY A 86 -0.68 -5.97 2.05
CA GLY A 86 -1.85 -5.88 1.17
C GLY A 86 -1.78 -6.90 0.03
N PHE A 87 -0.62 -7.06 -0.58
CA PHE A 87 -0.40 -8.01 -1.66
C PHE A 87 -0.55 -9.48 -1.20
N ILE A 88 -0.01 -9.83 -0.04
CA ILE A 88 -0.18 -11.16 0.55
C ILE A 88 -1.66 -11.45 0.79
N LEU A 89 -2.39 -10.50 1.36
CA LEU A 89 -3.82 -10.64 1.59
C LEU A 89 -4.58 -10.83 0.26
N MET A 90 -4.32 -9.99 -0.74
CA MET A 90 -4.92 -10.15 -2.08
C MET A 90 -4.58 -11.50 -2.72
N THR A 91 -3.36 -11.99 -2.54
CA THR A 91 -2.94 -13.31 -3.06
C THR A 91 -3.74 -14.42 -2.40
N VAL A 92 -3.88 -14.41 -1.07
CA VAL A 92 -4.68 -15.41 -0.35
C VAL A 92 -6.14 -15.37 -0.81
N LEU A 93 -6.72 -14.18 -0.94
CA LEU A 93 -8.10 -14.01 -1.39
C LEU A 93 -8.30 -14.48 -2.84
N THR A 94 -7.32 -14.23 -3.72
CA THR A 94 -7.33 -14.72 -5.10
C THR A 94 -7.31 -16.26 -5.14
N LEU A 95 -6.46 -16.89 -4.34
CA LEU A 95 -6.41 -18.36 -4.24
C LEU A 95 -7.73 -18.94 -3.72
N VAL A 96 -8.33 -18.31 -2.70
CA VAL A 96 -9.65 -18.73 -2.18
C VAL A 96 -10.72 -18.60 -3.27
N ARG A 97 -10.75 -17.50 -4.02
CA ARG A 97 -11.70 -17.32 -5.13
C ARG A 97 -11.52 -18.36 -6.23
N MET A 98 -10.28 -18.67 -6.59
CA MET A 98 -9.98 -19.64 -7.63
C MET A 98 -10.31 -21.08 -7.21
N SER A 99 -10.20 -21.41 -5.91
CA SER A 99 -10.41 -22.77 -5.40
C SER A 99 -11.85 -23.03 -4.97
N VAL A 100 -12.49 -22.07 -4.31
CA VAL A 100 -13.80 -22.27 -3.66
C VAL A 100 -14.95 -21.62 -4.45
N LEU A 101 -14.70 -20.48 -5.09
CA LEU A 101 -15.73 -19.66 -5.73
C LEU A 101 -15.63 -19.68 -7.28
N SER A 102 -14.84 -20.59 -7.84
CA SER A 102 -14.64 -20.69 -9.29
C SER A 102 -15.93 -20.90 -10.09
N GLU A 103 -16.91 -21.59 -9.51
CA GLU A 103 -18.19 -21.91 -10.16
C GLU A 103 -19.31 -20.91 -9.85
N ALA A 104 -19.04 -19.89 -9.03
CA ALA A 104 -20.05 -18.91 -8.68
C ALA A 104 -20.40 -18.03 -9.89
N VAL A 105 -21.64 -18.12 -10.35
CA VAL A 105 -22.18 -17.44 -11.56
C VAL A 105 -21.91 -15.93 -11.55
N VAL A 106 -21.86 -15.33 -10.38
CA VAL A 106 -21.59 -13.88 -10.20
C VAL A 106 -20.20 -13.47 -10.70
N TYR A 107 -19.23 -14.37 -10.69
CA TYR A 107 -17.84 -14.09 -11.07
C TYR A 107 -17.50 -14.57 -12.49
N VAL A 108 -18.22 -15.57 -13.02
CA VAL A 108 -17.91 -16.22 -14.30
C VAL A 108 -18.14 -15.28 -15.50
N ASN A 109 -19.09 -14.38 -15.41
CA ASN A 109 -19.54 -13.57 -16.56
C ASN A 109 -18.88 -12.20 -16.68
N ASN A 110 -17.92 -11.84 -15.84
CA ASN A 110 -17.32 -10.51 -15.88
C ASN A 110 -15.79 -10.57 -15.75
N ALA A 111 -15.10 -10.27 -16.86
CA ALA A 111 -13.63 -10.29 -16.93
C ALA A 111 -12.96 -9.33 -15.91
N LEU A 112 -13.60 -8.19 -15.59
CA LEU A 112 -13.10 -7.22 -14.61
C LEU A 112 -13.21 -7.68 -13.17
N LEU A 113 -14.02 -8.70 -12.91
CA LEU A 113 -14.23 -9.31 -11.59
C LEU A 113 -13.49 -10.65 -11.45
N SER A 114 -12.85 -11.11 -12.51
CA SER A 114 -12.14 -12.39 -12.55
C SER A 114 -10.85 -12.31 -11.73
N ALA A 115 -10.80 -13.05 -10.63
CA ALA A 115 -9.58 -13.21 -9.85
C ALA A 115 -8.69 -14.26 -10.52
N ASN A 116 -7.52 -13.83 -10.97
CA ASN A 116 -6.50 -14.68 -11.56
C ASN A 116 -5.09 -14.16 -11.27
N PHE A 117 -4.06 -14.91 -11.63
CA PHE A 117 -2.68 -14.47 -11.42
C PHE A 117 -2.30 -13.21 -12.22
N VAL A 118 -2.98 -12.94 -13.33
CA VAL A 118 -2.78 -11.71 -14.12
C VAL A 118 -3.17 -10.48 -13.30
N PHE A 119 -4.25 -10.56 -12.51
CA PHE A 119 -4.63 -9.51 -11.58
C PHE A 119 -3.51 -9.19 -10.58
N LEU A 120 -2.85 -10.21 -10.01
CA LEU A 120 -1.74 -10.00 -9.09
C LEU A 120 -0.56 -9.28 -9.77
N GLY A 121 -0.28 -9.62 -11.04
CA GLY A 121 0.70 -8.89 -11.83
C GLY A 121 0.36 -7.42 -12.01
N PHE A 122 -0.90 -7.10 -12.32
CA PHE A 122 -1.36 -5.70 -12.41
C PHE A 122 -1.31 -4.99 -11.07
N ALA A 123 -1.63 -5.66 -9.96
CA ALA A 123 -1.50 -5.07 -8.62
C ALA A 123 -0.06 -4.67 -8.31
N LEU A 124 0.94 -5.50 -8.67
CA LEU A 124 2.36 -5.14 -8.55
C LEU A 124 2.74 -3.96 -9.43
N VAL A 125 2.20 -3.87 -10.64
CA VAL A 125 2.43 -2.69 -11.52
C VAL A 125 1.86 -1.43 -10.87
N VAL A 126 0.67 -1.49 -10.28
CA VAL A 126 0.05 -0.36 -9.55
C VAL A 126 0.96 0.10 -8.41
N PHE A 127 1.45 -0.82 -7.57
CA PHE A 127 2.38 -0.49 -6.48
C PHE A 127 3.70 0.06 -7.00
N GLY A 128 4.28 -0.53 -8.05
CA GLY A 128 5.51 -0.04 -8.66
C GLY A 128 5.35 1.39 -9.22
N CYS A 129 4.26 1.67 -9.91
CA CYS A 129 3.95 3.01 -10.42
C CYS A 129 3.72 4.00 -9.27
N PHE A 130 3.00 3.60 -8.23
CA PHE A 130 2.77 4.43 -7.05
C PHE A 130 4.10 4.80 -6.38
N ASN A 131 4.97 3.84 -6.13
CA ASN A 131 6.29 4.07 -5.54
C ASN A 131 7.16 4.99 -6.41
N ALA A 132 7.20 4.75 -7.72
CA ALA A 132 8.04 5.51 -8.64
C ALA A 132 7.58 6.98 -8.80
N VAL A 133 6.27 7.21 -8.79
CA VAL A 133 5.70 8.54 -9.02
C VAL A 133 5.47 9.28 -7.70
N PHE A 134 4.72 8.67 -6.78
CA PHE A 134 4.30 9.35 -5.56
C PHE A 134 5.44 9.51 -4.56
N ILE A 135 6.10 8.41 -4.17
CA ILE A 135 7.14 8.47 -3.12
C ILE A 135 8.32 9.32 -3.58
N ARG A 136 8.75 9.14 -4.84
CA ARG A 136 9.81 9.97 -5.41
C ARG A 136 9.40 11.45 -5.48
N GLY A 137 8.17 11.74 -5.91
CA GLY A 137 7.61 13.10 -5.97
C GLY A 137 7.54 13.74 -4.60
N PHE A 138 7.06 13.01 -3.60
CA PHE A 138 6.94 13.47 -2.23
C PHE A 138 8.28 13.96 -1.66
N PHE A 139 9.34 13.15 -1.77
CA PHE A 139 10.66 13.55 -1.27
C PHE A 139 11.32 14.65 -2.09
N LYS A 140 10.99 14.81 -3.37
CA LYS A 140 11.47 15.93 -4.17
C LYS A 140 10.90 17.26 -3.71
N THR A 141 9.65 17.29 -3.24
CA THR A 141 8.97 18.52 -2.81
C THR A 141 9.04 18.77 -1.30
N ALA A 142 9.33 17.75 -0.49
CA ALA A 142 9.35 17.86 0.97
C ALA A 142 10.61 18.55 1.53
N TYR A 143 11.65 18.73 0.71
CA TYR A 143 12.92 19.37 1.10
C TYR A 143 13.17 20.71 0.42
N TYR A 144 12.15 21.28 -0.26
CA TYR A 144 12.19 22.62 -0.85
C TYR A 144 11.27 23.56 -0.08
#